data_31e1aaf94ac926ad6727ea07f41968b2
#
_entry.id   31e1aaf94ac926ad6727ea07f41968b2
#
_cell.length_a   1.000
_cell.length_b   1.000
_cell.length_c   1.000
_cell.angle_alpha   90.00
_cell.angle_beta   90.00
_cell.angle_gamma   90.00
#
_symmetry.space_group_name_H-M   'P 1'
#
loop_
_entity.id
_entity.type
_entity.pdbx_description
1 polymer ?
#
loop_
_entity_poly.entity_id
_entity_poly.type
_entity_poly.pdbx_seq_one_letter_code
_entity_poly.pdbx_strand_id
1 'polypeptide(L)'
;TELTRSFQRAFNNFTEILIGDITNISRMESIFRSHKPDIVYHAAAYKHVPLMEYNPGEAVRVNVGGTKVLADLALKYNTEKFVMVSTDKAVNPTNVMGASKRIAEMYVQSLSNRYSSEQGNTTKFITTRFGNVLGSSGSVLPLFKKQIDDGGPVTVTHPDVTRYFMTISEACQLVLEAGNMGNGGEIYIFDMGQSIKIIHLAKKMIQLSGLKLGSDIQIIFTGLRPGEKIKEELLADQENCVPTHHPKIMIAKIREYSLDWITIQIHDLLELYAMANNEKLVAKMKAIVPEYISNNSSYEILDINSLTKQEN
;
A
#
# COMPACT_ATOMS: atom_id res chain seq x y z
N THR A 1 -10.21 -22.56 -9.42
CA THR A 1 -10.42 -21.95 -8.10
C THR A 1 -11.82 -21.35 -8.03
N GLU A 2 -12.33 -21.03 -6.83
CA GLU A 2 -13.66 -20.40 -6.64
C GLU A 2 -13.73 -19.03 -7.35
N LEU A 3 -12.65 -18.28 -7.31
CA LEU A 3 -12.49 -17.01 -8.02
C LEU A 3 -12.67 -17.19 -9.54
N THR A 4 -12.02 -18.18 -10.14
CA THR A 4 -12.15 -18.51 -11.57
C THR A 4 -13.60 -18.80 -11.95
N ARG A 5 -14.31 -19.60 -11.14
CA ARG A 5 -15.71 -19.97 -11.38
C ARG A 5 -16.66 -18.79 -11.26
N SER A 6 -16.45 -17.90 -10.30
CA SER A 6 -17.29 -16.70 -10.13
C SER A 6 -17.09 -15.70 -11.29
N PHE A 7 -15.84 -15.48 -11.73
CA PHE A 7 -15.56 -14.63 -12.89
C PHE A 7 -16.11 -15.22 -14.19
N GLN A 8 -15.92 -16.53 -14.43
CA GLN A 8 -16.48 -17.18 -15.63
C GLN A 8 -18.01 -17.15 -15.69
N ARG A 9 -18.70 -17.23 -14.53
CA ARG A 9 -20.16 -17.07 -14.46
C ARG A 9 -20.62 -15.64 -14.73
N ALA A 10 -19.84 -14.63 -14.30
CA ALA A 10 -20.22 -13.23 -14.45
C ALA A 10 -19.92 -12.64 -15.84
N PHE A 11 -18.86 -13.11 -16.51
CA PHE A 11 -18.30 -12.44 -17.70
C PHE A 11 -18.12 -13.34 -18.94
N ASN A 12 -18.81 -14.49 -19.01
CA ASN A 12 -18.96 -15.32 -20.24
C ASN A 12 -17.72 -15.32 -21.15
N ASN A 13 -16.66 -16.04 -20.80
CA ASN A 13 -15.47 -16.28 -21.64
C ASN A 13 -14.56 -15.08 -21.99
N PHE A 14 -14.81 -13.87 -21.47
CA PHE A 14 -13.92 -12.70 -21.66
C PHE A 14 -12.80 -12.58 -20.61
N THR A 15 -12.69 -13.56 -19.70
CA THR A 15 -11.71 -13.50 -18.62
C THR A 15 -10.63 -14.55 -18.82
N GLU A 16 -9.38 -14.11 -18.94
CA GLU A 16 -8.19 -14.96 -18.91
C GLU A 16 -7.46 -14.84 -17.59
N ILE A 17 -7.04 -15.97 -17.00
CA ILE A 17 -6.29 -16.01 -15.75
C ILE A 17 -4.85 -16.39 -16.06
N LEU A 18 -3.95 -15.46 -15.79
CA LEU A 18 -2.51 -15.62 -16.00
C LEU A 18 -1.79 -15.67 -14.65
N ILE A 19 -0.87 -16.61 -14.49
CA ILE A 19 0.02 -16.68 -13.32
C ILE A 19 1.33 -15.98 -13.66
N GLY A 20 1.78 -15.08 -12.78
CA GLY A 20 3.04 -14.39 -12.90
C GLY A 20 3.45 -13.66 -11.62
N ASP A 21 4.75 -13.48 -11.44
CA ASP A 21 5.34 -12.58 -10.44
C ASP A 21 5.64 -11.26 -11.13
N ILE A 22 5.18 -10.16 -10.56
CA ILE A 22 5.36 -8.80 -11.12
C ILE A 22 6.84 -8.38 -11.21
N THR A 23 7.73 -9.05 -10.48
CA THR A 23 9.18 -8.82 -10.56
C THR A 23 9.87 -9.61 -11.68
N ASN A 24 9.16 -10.55 -12.31
CA ASN A 24 9.66 -11.28 -13.47
C ASN A 24 9.40 -10.49 -14.74
N ILE A 25 10.39 -9.70 -15.16
CA ILE A 25 10.30 -8.79 -16.30
C ILE A 25 9.88 -9.54 -17.57
N SER A 26 10.52 -10.68 -17.89
CA SER A 26 10.24 -11.43 -19.12
C SER A 26 8.80 -11.94 -19.16
N ARG A 27 8.28 -12.43 -18.01
CA ARG A 27 6.90 -12.91 -17.91
C ARG A 27 5.90 -11.75 -18.06
N MET A 28 6.12 -10.65 -17.34
CA MET A 28 5.24 -9.46 -17.43
C MET A 28 5.28 -8.86 -18.84
N GLU A 29 6.45 -8.74 -19.43
CA GLU A 29 6.58 -8.23 -20.80
C GLU A 29 5.86 -9.13 -21.83
N SER A 30 5.95 -10.44 -21.69
CA SER A 30 5.18 -11.38 -22.53
C SER A 30 3.68 -11.12 -22.44
N ILE A 31 3.15 -10.88 -21.23
CA ILE A 31 1.74 -10.58 -21.01
C ILE A 31 1.35 -9.25 -21.68
N PHE A 32 2.08 -8.17 -21.40
CA PHE A 32 1.81 -6.86 -22.01
C PHE A 32 1.85 -6.89 -23.53
N ARG A 33 2.84 -7.58 -24.11
CA ARG A 33 2.99 -7.72 -25.56
C ARG A 33 1.82 -8.46 -26.21
N SER A 34 1.33 -9.54 -25.55
CA SER A 34 0.27 -10.38 -26.09
C SER A 34 -1.11 -9.75 -25.94
N HIS A 35 -1.37 -9.06 -24.81
CA HIS A 35 -2.70 -8.57 -24.46
C HIS A 35 -2.88 -7.06 -24.66
N LYS A 36 -1.78 -6.27 -24.70
CA LYS A 36 -1.79 -4.81 -24.87
C LYS A 36 -2.92 -4.15 -24.05
N PRO A 37 -2.89 -4.25 -22.72
CA PRO A 37 -3.99 -3.79 -21.88
C PRO A 37 -4.19 -2.28 -22.01
N ASP A 38 -5.45 -1.85 -22.21
CA ASP A 38 -5.82 -0.44 -22.20
C ASP A 38 -5.73 0.16 -20.81
N ILE A 39 -6.10 -0.62 -19.76
CA ILE A 39 -6.05 -0.19 -18.37
C ILE A 39 -5.37 -1.26 -17.52
N VAL A 40 -4.47 -0.84 -16.64
CA VAL A 40 -3.83 -1.70 -15.64
C VAL A 40 -4.21 -1.23 -14.23
N TYR A 41 -4.85 -2.11 -13.46
CA TYR A 41 -5.06 -1.92 -12.02
C TYR A 41 -4.01 -2.71 -11.25
N HIS A 42 -3.04 -2.02 -10.69
CA HIS A 42 -1.91 -2.62 -9.98
C HIS A 42 -2.18 -2.66 -8.47
N ALA A 43 -2.60 -3.83 -7.98
CA ALA A 43 -2.83 -4.08 -6.54
C ALA A 43 -1.85 -5.11 -5.94
N ALA A 44 -0.87 -5.58 -6.71
CA ALA A 44 0.10 -6.55 -6.23
C ALA A 44 1.15 -5.88 -5.32
N ALA A 45 1.24 -6.33 -4.06
CA ALA A 45 2.22 -5.84 -3.09
C ALA A 45 2.30 -6.77 -1.88
N TYR A 46 3.41 -6.73 -1.15
CA TYR A 46 3.48 -7.21 0.21
C TYR A 46 2.97 -6.13 1.17
N LYS A 47 1.90 -6.42 1.92
CA LYS A 47 1.18 -5.44 2.75
C LYS A 47 1.33 -5.63 4.25
N HIS A 48 1.87 -6.77 4.69
CA HIS A 48 1.95 -7.09 6.12
C HIS A 48 3.14 -6.37 6.77
N VAL A 49 2.85 -5.33 7.56
CA VAL A 49 3.85 -4.46 8.17
C VAL A 49 4.90 -5.27 8.96
N PRO A 50 4.56 -6.13 9.94
CA PRO A 50 5.59 -6.84 10.70
C PRO A 50 6.46 -7.76 9.84
N LEU A 51 5.88 -8.40 8.82
CA LEU A 51 6.66 -9.27 7.93
C LEU A 51 7.66 -8.47 7.09
N MET A 52 7.31 -7.27 6.68
CA MET A 52 8.20 -6.42 5.89
C MET A 52 9.29 -5.78 6.75
N GLU A 53 9.04 -5.54 8.05
CA GLU A 53 10.09 -5.14 8.98
C GLU A 53 11.20 -6.21 9.09
N TYR A 54 10.84 -7.47 9.10
CA TYR A 54 11.80 -8.59 9.09
C TYR A 54 12.40 -8.88 7.71
N ASN A 55 11.74 -8.43 6.62
CA ASN A 55 12.15 -8.74 5.25
C ASN A 55 12.12 -7.47 4.35
N PRO A 56 12.91 -6.44 4.68
CA PRO A 56 12.87 -5.18 3.95
C PRO A 56 13.30 -5.33 2.48
N GLY A 57 14.19 -6.26 2.18
CA GLY A 57 14.58 -6.58 0.81
C GLY A 57 13.40 -7.04 -0.04
N GLU A 58 12.51 -7.86 0.50
CA GLU A 58 11.32 -8.32 -0.21
C GLU A 58 10.31 -7.18 -0.44
N ALA A 59 10.17 -6.26 0.53
CA ALA A 59 9.35 -5.07 0.33
C ALA A 59 9.89 -4.20 -0.83
N VAL A 60 11.21 -4.00 -0.90
CA VAL A 60 11.84 -3.25 -2.00
C VAL A 60 11.69 -4.00 -3.33
N ARG A 61 12.01 -5.29 -3.36
CA ARG A 61 11.94 -6.10 -4.58
C ARG A 61 10.53 -6.06 -5.19
N VAL A 62 9.51 -6.32 -4.38
CA VAL A 62 8.13 -6.46 -4.88
C VAL A 62 7.42 -5.11 -4.97
N ASN A 63 7.39 -4.34 -3.89
CA ASN A 63 6.58 -3.11 -3.86
C ASN A 63 7.20 -1.98 -4.69
N VAL A 64 8.54 -1.90 -4.74
CA VAL A 64 9.24 -0.88 -5.53
C VAL A 64 9.61 -1.43 -6.90
N GLY A 65 10.41 -2.50 -6.94
CA GLY A 65 10.91 -3.09 -8.19
C GLY A 65 9.77 -3.62 -9.08
N GLY A 66 8.82 -4.37 -8.50
CA GLY A 66 7.66 -4.88 -9.24
C GLY A 66 6.75 -3.77 -9.77
N THR A 67 6.51 -2.71 -8.99
CA THR A 67 5.76 -1.53 -9.46
C THR A 67 6.49 -0.85 -10.62
N LYS A 68 7.81 -0.67 -10.50
CA LYS A 68 8.63 -0.10 -11.59
C LYS A 68 8.50 -0.91 -12.87
N VAL A 69 8.64 -2.24 -12.81
CA VAL A 69 8.50 -3.13 -13.96
C VAL A 69 7.14 -2.94 -14.65
N LEU A 70 6.05 -2.96 -13.90
CA LEU A 70 4.72 -2.81 -14.48
C LEU A 70 4.48 -1.41 -15.06
N ALA A 71 4.94 -0.36 -14.39
CA ALA A 71 4.79 1.01 -14.86
C ALA A 71 5.60 1.26 -16.15
N ASP A 72 6.83 0.76 -16.23
CA ASP A 72 7.67 0.84 -17.44
C ASP A 72 7.04 0.08 -18.62
N LEU A 73 6.45 -1.08 -18.35
CA LEU A 73 5.76 -1.86 -19.39
C LEU A 73 4.46 -1.18 -19.84
N ALA A 74 3.71 -0.57 -18.92
CA ALA A 74 2.52 0.21 -19.27
C ALA A 74 2.89 1.36 -20.23
N LEU A 75 3.98 2.06 -19.93
CA LEU A 75 4.54 3.11 -20.80
C LEU A 75 4.98 2.54 -22.17
N LYS A 76 5.77 1.47 -22.15
CA LYS A 76 6.31 0.83 -23.36
C LYS A 76 5.25 0.32 -24.33
N TYR A 77 4.13 -0.17 -23.78
CA TYR A 77 3.04 -0.74 -24.56
C TYR A 77 1.83 0.20 -24.75
N ASN A 78 2.00 1.50 -24.42
CA ASN A 78 1.01 2.55 -24.59
C ASN A 78 -0.34 2.23 -23.89
N THR A 79 -0.27 1.68 -22.69
CA THR A 79 -1.43 1.51 -21.81
C THR A 79 -2.07 2.87 -21.55
N GLU A 80 -3.38 3.02 -21.76
CA GLU A 80 -4.06 4.31 -21.57
C GLU A 80 -3.99 4.77 -20.12
N LYS A 81 -4.27 3.86 -19.16
CA LYS A 81 -4.29 4.18 -17.74
C LYS A 81 -3.56 3.12 -16.90
N PHE A 82 -2.73 3.58 -16.00
CA PHE A 82 -2.09 2.77 -14.97
C PHE A 82 -2.54 3.24 -13.59
N VAL A 83 -3.36 2.46 -12.90
CA VAL A 83 -3.93 2.78 -11.59
C VAL A 83 -3.24 1.97 -10.51
N MET A 84 -2.41 2.63 -9.70
CA MET A 84 -1.69 2.02 -8.60
C MET A 84 -2.50 2.08 -7.31
N VAL A 85 -2.73 0.94 -6.68
CA VAL A 85 -3.29 0.87 -5.33
C VAL A 85 -2.18 1.10 -4.30
N SER A 86 -2.32 2.13 -3.48
CA SER A 86 -1.44 2.46 -2.37
C SER A 86 -2.19 2.40 -1.03
N THR A 87 -1.65 3.03 0.02
CA THR A 87 -2.12 2.89 1.39
C THR A 87 -1.93 4.18 2.19
N ASP A 88 -2.72 4.36 3.24
CA ASP A 88 -2.54 5.36 4.29
C ASP A 88 -1.14 5.30 4.95
N LYS A 89 -0.53 4.11 5.00
CA LYS A 89 0.80 3.89 5.60
C LYS A 89 1.97 4.44 4.79
N ALA A 90 1.72 4.88 3.55
CA ALA A 90 2.69 5.63 2.75
C ALA A 90 2.80 7.11 3.18
N VAL A 91 1.89 7.57 4.06
CA VAL A 91 1.89 8.93 4.63
C VAL A 91 2.71 8.91 5.92
N ASN A 92 3.73 9.78 6.02
CA ASN A 92 4.65 9.82 7.18
C ASN A 92 4.99 8.40 7.65
N PRO A 93 5.60 7.56 6.80
CA PRO A 93 5.74 6.14 7.08
C PRO A 93 6.55 5.89 8.34
N THR A 94 6.10 4.91 9.15
CA THR A 94 6.81 4.46 10.36
C THR A 94 7.36 3.05 10.22
N ASN A 95 7.29 2.52 9.00
CA ASN A 95 7.65 1.14 8.71
C ASN A 95 8.12 0.97 7.27
N VAL A 96 8.85 -0.12 7.04
CA VAL A 96 9.41 -0.50 5.75
C VAL A 96 8.33 -0.64 4.67
N MET A 97 7.19 -1.26 5.00
CA MET A 97 6.10 -1.45 4.04
C MET A 97 5.55 -0.11 3.54
N GLY A 98 5.25 0.82 4.45
CA GLY A 98 4.78 2.16 4.11
C GLY A 98 5.82 2.94 3.29
N ALA A 99 7.08 2.92 3.71
CA ALA A 99 8.18 3.56 2.98
C ALA A 99 8.36 2.98 1.57
N SER A 100 8.27 1.65 1.40
CA SER A 100 8.34 1.01 0.08
C SER A 100 7.20 1.44 -0.85
N LYS A 101 5.98 1.58 -0.32
CA LYS A 101 4.83 2.09 -1.09
C LYS A 101 5.01 3.57 -1.44
N ARG A 102 5.57 4.38 -0.52
CA ARG A 102 5.87 5.79 -0.79
C ARG A 102 6.89 5.95 -1.92
N ILE A 103 7.97 5.16 -1.93
CA ILE A 103 8.96 5.17 -3.01
C ILE A 103 8.33 4.78 -4.36
N ALA A 104 7.46 3.78 -4.36
CA ALA A 104 6.72 3.38 -5.55
C ALA A 104 5.78 4.50 -6.06
N GLU A 105 5.09 5.22 -5.18
CA GLU A 105 4.29 6.40 -5.54
C GLU A 105 5.14 7.50 -6.18
N MET A 106 6.32 7.80 -5.58
CA MET A 106 7.26 8.80 -6.13
C MET A 106 7.68 8.44 -7.55
N TYR A 107 7.94 7.16 -7.81
CA TYR A 107 8.30 6.68 -9.15
C TYR A 107 7.16 6.87 -10.15
N VAL A 108 5.98 6.36 -9.83
CA VAL A 108 4.79 6.42 -10.70
C VAL A 108 4.41 7.86 -11.01
N GLN A 109 4.45 8.76 -10.01
CA GLN A 109 4.19 10.18 -10.20
C GLN A 109 5.25 10.85 -11.09
N SER A 110 6.55 10.52 -10.88
CA SER A 110 7.63 11.09 -11.70
C SER A 110 7.54 10.67 -13.16
N LEU A 111 7.08 9.43 -13.44
CA LEU A 111 6.75 8.99 -14.80
C LEU A 111 5.63 9.87 -15.39
N SER A 112 4.55 10.06 -14.65
CA SER A 112 3.45 10.91 -15.12
C SER A 112 3.94 12.32 -15.46
N ASN A 113 4.67 12.97 -14.56
CA ASN A 113 5.16 14.35 -14.76
C ASN A 113 6.09 14.46 -15.98
N ARG A 114 6.95 13.47 -16.20
CA ARG A 114 7.89 13.46 -17.33
C ARG A 114 7.18 13.34 -18.66
N TYR A 115 6.25 12.39 -18.76
CA TYR A 115 5.65 12.01 -20.04
C TYR A 115 4.33 12.70 -20.35
N SER A 116 3.67 13.38 -19.40
CA SER A 116 2.48 14.20 -19.67
C SER A 116 2.76 15.41 -20.56
N SER A 117 4.02 15.86 -20.63
CA SER A 117 4.47 16.98 -21.48
C SER A 117 5.08 16.55 -22.81
N GLU A 118 5.34 15.26 -23.02
CA GLU A 118 5.95 14.76 -24.26
C GLU A 118 4.87 14.36 -25.28
N GLN A 119 4.95 14.92 -26.50
CA GLN A 119 4.07 14.57 -27.60
C GLN A 119 4.25 13.08 -27.97
N GLY A 120 3.16 12.31 -27.86
CA GLY A 120 3.11 10.90 -28.33
C GLY A 120 2.95 9.86 -27.23
N ASN A 121 3.08 10.21 -25.95
CA ASN A 121 2.79 9.29 -24.85
C ASN A 121 1.48 9.67 -24.17
N THR A 122 0.55 8.71 -24.06
CA THR A 122 -0.78 8.92 -23.54
C THR A 122 -1.05 8.21 -22.22
N THR A 123 -0.08 7.47 -21.66
CA THR A 123 -0.29 6.71 -20.42
C THR A 123 -0.51 7.64 -19.22
N LYS A 124 -1.70 7.56 -18.63
CA LYS A 124 -2.09 8.30 -17.42
C LYS A 124 -1.79 7.48 -16.19
N PHE A 125 -0.82 7.92 -15.39
CA PHE A 125 -0.46 7.27 -14.14
C PHE A 125 -1.24 7.86 -12.98
N ILE A 126 -1.99 7.04 -12.28
CA ILE A 126 -2.91 7.40 -11.20
C ILE A 126 -2.57 6.58 -9.97
N THR A 127 -2.55 7.21 -8.81
CA THR A 127 -2.35 6.51 -7.53
C THR A 127 -3.58 6.70 -6.65
N THR A 128 -3.96 5.64 -5.90
CA THR A 128 -5.05 5.70 -4.92
C THR A 128 -4.54 5.34 -3.53
N ARG A 129 -4.90 6.11 -2.50
CA ARG A 129 -4.58 5.87 -1.09
C ARG A 129 -5.85 5.68 -0.29
N PHE A 130 -5.88 4.62 0.50
CA PHE A 130 -6.94 4.35 1.47
C PHE A 130 -6.43 3.48 2.62
N GLY A 131 -7.19 3.43 3.70
CA GLY A 131 -6.84 2.70 4.91
C GLY A 131 -7.19 1.20 4.82
N ASN A 132 -7.66 0.64 5.95
CA ASN A 132 -7.89 -0.79 6.02
C ASN A 132 -9.19 -1.19 5.30
N VAL A 133 -9.16 -2.35 4.66
CA VAL A 133 -10.34 -2.95 4.01
C VAL A 133 -10.84 -4.13 4.85
N LEU A 134 -12.11 -4.07 5.25
CA LEU A 134 -12.76 -5.09 6.06
C LEU A 134 -12.74 -6.46 5.37
N GLY A 135 -12.38 -7.50 6.13
CA GLY A 135 -12.40 -8.87 5.63
C GLY A 135 -11.28 -9.22 4.64
N SER A 136 -10.34 -8.30 4.37
CA SER A 136 -9.18 -8.59 3.52
C SER A 136 -8.29 -9.68 4.14
N SER A 137 -7.61 -10.48 3.29
CA SER A 137 -6.73 -11.58 3.75
C SER A 137 -5.69 -11.09 4.76
N GLY A 138 -5.54 -11.81 5.88
CA GLY A 138 -4.63 -11.49 6.98
C GLY A 138 -4.99 -10.22 7.77
N SER A 139 -6.20 -9.68 7.60
CA SER A 139 -6.68 -8.53 8.39
C SER A 139 -7.20 -8.95 9.76
N VAL A 140 -7.51 -7.96 10.59
CA VAL A 140 -7.92 -8.14 11.99
C VAL A 140 -9.23 -8.93 12.15
N LEU A 141 -10.20 -8.78 11.24
CA LEU A 141 -11.49 -9.49 11.34
C LEU A 141 -11.35 -11.02 11.21
N PRO A 142 -10.70 -11.57 10.17
CA PRO A 142 -10.42 -13.00 10.10
C PRO A 142 -9.62 -13.53 11.29
N LEU A 143 -8.67 -12.73 11.80
CA LEU A 143 -7.88 -13.11 12.98
C LEU A 143 -8.78 -13.23 14.22
N PHE A 144 -9.60 -12.22 14.50
CA PHE A 144 -10.51 -12.24 15.66
C PHE A 144 -11.53 -13.37 15.55
N LYS A 145 -12.10 -13.58 14.35
CA LYS A 145 -13.01 -14.70 14.12
C LYS A 145 -12.34 -16.03 14.47
N LYS A 146 -11.14 -16.29 13.94
CA LYS A 146 -10.39 -17.50 14.25
C LYS A 146 -10.13 -17.64 15.76
N GLN A 147 -9.66 -16.59 16.42
CA GLN A 147 -9.41 -16.60 17.86
C GLN A 147 -10.67 -16.89 18.69
N ILE A 148 -11.82 -16.34 18.27
CA ILE A 148 -13.12 -16.60 18.91
C ILE A 148 -13.54 -18.04 18.69
N ASP A 149 -13.45 -18.55 17.46
CA ASP A 149 -13.79 -19.94 17.10
C ASP A 149 -12.89 -20.95 17.86
N ASP A 150 -11.62 -20.59 18.14
CA ASP A 150 -10.65 -21.38 18.91
C ASP A 150 -10.85 -21.26 20.44
N GLY A 151 -11.85 -20.48 20.93
CA GLY A 151 -12.12 -20.28 22.37
C GLY A 151 -11.33 -19.13 23.02
N GLY A 152 -10.57 -18.35 22.24
CA GLY A 152 -9.81 -17.20 22.71
C GLY A 152 -8.38 -17.51 23.19
N PRO A 153 -7.69 -16.53 23.79
CA PRO A 153 -8.11 -15.15 23.95
C PRO A 153 -8.09 -14.36 22.64
N VAL A 154 -8.86 -13.26 22.55
CA VAL A 154 -8.75 -12.30 21.46
C VAL A 154 -7.59 -11.34 21.73
N THR A 155 -6.68 -11.19 20.77
CA THR A 155 -5.47 -10.37 20.94
C THR A 155 -5.63 -9.00 20.29
N VAL A 156 -5.37 -7.93 21.06
CA VAL A 156 -5.34 -6.54 20.59
C VAL A 156 -3.97 -5.95 20.91
N THR A 157 -3.36 -5.25 19.98
CA THR A 157 -1.98 -4.75 20.17
C THR A 157 -1.89 -3.63 21.21
N HIS A 158 -2.87 -2.72 21.25
CA HIS A 158 -2.92 -1.64 22.25
C HIS A 158 -4.37 -1.14 22.42
N PRO A 159 -4.82 -0.73 23.62
CA PRO A 159 -6.20 -0.29 23.85
C PRO A 159 -6.62 0.92 23.02
N ASP A 160 -5.68 1.78 22.64
CA ASP A 160 -5.94 3.01 21.91
C ASP A 160 -5.68 2.93 20.41
N VAL A 161 -5.33 1.77 19.88
CA VAL A 161 -5.14 1.60 18.43
C VAL A 161 -6.46 1.84 17.71
N THR A 162 -6.42 2.79 16.77
CA THR A 162 -7.54 3.09 15.88
C THR A 162 -7.17 2.82 14.44
N ARG A 163 -8.15 2.43 13.62
CA ARG A 163 -8.00 2.25 12.18
C ARG A 163 -9.21 2.77 11.43
N TYR A 164 -8.98 3.23 10.23
CA TYR A 164 -10.04 3.52 9.27
C TYR A 164 -10.43 2.24 8.54
N PHE A 165 -11.71 2.08 8.25
CA PHE A 165 -12.21 0.91 7.55
C PHE A 165 -13.18 1.27 6.44
N MET A 166 -13.10 0.54 5.34
CA MET A 166 -14.12 0.48 4.30
C MET A 166 -14.37 -0.96 3.87
N THR A 167 -15.47 -1.21 3.19
CA THR A 167 -15.76 -2.52 2.61
C THR A 167 -14.95 -2.77 1.34
N ILE A 168 -14.78 -4.03 0.94
CA ILE A 168 -14.12 -4.39 -0.33
C ILE A 168 -14.85 -3.77 -1.51
N SER A 169 -16.19 -3.84 -1.53
CA SER A 169 -17.00 -3.28 -2.62
C SER A 169 -16.81 -1.77 -2.74
N GLU A 170 -16.81 -1.05 -1.62
CA GLU A 170 -16.58 0.40 -1.59
C GLU A 170 -15.19 0.77 -2.10
N ALA A 171 -14.14 0.07 -1.62
CA ALA A 171 -12.77 0.27 -2.08
C ALA A 171 -12.65 0.05 -3.60
N CYS A 172 -13.23 -1.03 -4.13
CA CYS A 172 -13.20 -1.32 -5.56
C CYS A 172 -13.92 -0.24 -6.38
N GLN A 173 -15.11 0.20 -5.96
CA GLN A 173 -15.85 1.26 -6.65
C GLN A 173 -15.05 2.57 -6.69
N LEU A 174 -14.44 2.98 -5.57
CA LEU A 174 -13.65 4.21 -5.51
C LEU A 174 -12.37 4.11 -6.34
N VAL A 175 -11.72 2.94 -6.40
CA VAL A 175 -10.56 2.71 -7.27
C VAL A 175 -10.94 2.80 -8.75
N LEU A 176 -12.08 2.22 -9.14
CA LEU A 176 -12.59 2.32 -10.51
C LEU A 176 -12.94 3.77 -10.86
N GLU A 177 -13.60 4.50 -9.96
CA GLU A 177 -13.93 5.90 -10.15
C GLU A 177 -12.69 6.78 -10.28
N ALA A 178 -11.69 6.61 -9.39
CA ALA A 178 -10.41 7.30 -9.49
C ALA A 178 -9.71 6.99 -10.83
N GLY A 179 -9.74 5.74 -11.27
CA GLY A 179 -9.23 5.34 -12.58
C GLY A 179 -9.98 5.99 -13.74
N ASN A 180 -11.29 6.15 -13.63
CA ASN A 180 -12.11 6.79 -14.65
C ASN A 180 -11.83 8.30 -14.75
N MET A 181 -11.82 9.00 -13.60
CA MET A 181 -11.69 10.47 -13.55
C MET A 181 -10.24 10.97 -13.69
N GLY A 182 -9.24 10.13 -13.45
CA GLY A 182 -7.84 10.53 -13.43
C GLY A 182 -7.29 10.95 -14.78
N ASN A 183 -6.53 12.03 -14.80
CA ASN A 183 -5.88 12.61 -15.97
C ASN A 183 -4.37 12.37 -16.02
N GLY A 184 -3.81 11.83 -14.91
CA GLY A 184 -2.40 11.49 -14.74
C GLY A 184 -1.67 12.41 -13.75
N GLY A 185 -0.85 11.82 -12.88
CA GLY A 185 -0.08 12.50 -11.84
C GLY A 185 -0.79 12.64 -10.49
N GLU A 186 -2.10 12.36 -10.43
CA GLU A 186 -2.86 12.51 -9.20
C GLU A 186 -2.59 11.37 -8.21
N ILE A 187 -2.57 11.72 -6.93
CA ILE A 187 -2.77 10.79 -5.82
C ILE A 187 -4.14 11.05 -5.23
N TYR A 188 -5.06 10.16 -5.48
CA TYR A 188 -6.40 10.19 -4.93
C TYR A 188 -6.44 9.59 -3.54
N ILE A 189 -7.06 10.31 -2.61
CA ILE A 189 -7.26 9.89 -1.23
C ILE A 189 -8.74 9.68 -1.02
N PHE A 190 -9.10 8.53 -0.46
CA PHE A 190 -10.48 8.20 -0.19
C PHE A 190 -10.87 8.62 1.22
N ASP A 191 -12.02 9.28 1.34
CA ASP A 191 -12.63 9.57 2.64
C ASP A 191 -13.06 8.25 3.29
N MET A 192 -12.44 7.95 4.41
CA MET A 192 -12.66 6.73 5.19
C MET A 192 -13.65 6.94 6.35
N GLY A 193 -14.23 8.14 6.47
CA GLY A 193 -15.07 8.51 7.60
C GLY A 193 -14.30 8.53 8.92
N GLN A 194 -14.92 8.02 9.99
CA GLN A 194 -14.32 8.03 11.32
C GLN A 194 -13.46 6.79 11.59
N SER A 195 -12.33 6.97 12.28
CA SER A 195 -11.52 5.87 12.75
C SER A 195 -12.18 5.11 13.89
N ILE A 196 -12.04 3.79 13.94
CA ILE A 196 -12.65 2.91 14.92
C ILE A 196 -11.55 2.32 15.82
N LYS A 197 -11.75 2.34 17.15
CA LYS A 197 -10.89 1.61 18.09
C LYS A 197 -10.98 0.10 17.84
N ILE A 198 -9.84 -0.55 17.68
CA ILE A 198 -9.76 -2.00 17.42
C ILE A 198 -10.36 -2.81 18.57
N ILE A 199 -10.21 -2.34 19.80
CA ILE A 199 -10.86 -2.96 20.97
C ILE A 199 -12.39 -2.97 20.87
N HIS A 200 -13.01 -1.93 20.30
CA HIS A 200 -14.47 -1.90 20.11
C HIS A 200 -14.91 -2.95 19.08
N LEU A 201 -14.12 -3.11 18.02
CA LEU A 201 -14.34 -4.14 17.01
C LEU A 201 -14.26 -5.55 17.63
N ALA A 202 -13.21 -5.82 18.44
CA ALA A 202 -13.06 -7.08 19.17
C ALA A 202 -14.27 -7.39 20.06
N LYS A 203 -14.67 -6.42 20.90
CA LYS A 203 -15.84 -6.55 21.78
C LYS A 203 -17.12 -6.83 21.01
N LYS A 204 -17.33 -6.13 19.88
CA LYS A 204 -18.53 -6.33 19.05
C LYS A 204 -18.55 -7.72 18.40
N MET A 205 -17.40 -8.22 17.94
CA MET A 205 -17.31 -9.57 17.38
C MET A 205 -17.59 -10.66 18.42
N ILE A 206 -17.03 -10.53 19.63
CA ILE A 206 -17.33 -11.45 20.75
C ILE A 206 -18.83 -11.47 21.04
N GLN A 207 -19.45 -10.30 21.15
CA GLN A 207 -20.89 -10.18 21.38
C GLN A 207 -21.72 -10.84 20.27
N LEU A 208 -21.36 -10.61 18.99
CA LEU A 208 -22.05 -11.19 17.83
C LEU A 208 -21.90 -12.73 17.76
N SER A 209 -20.85 -13.28 18.37
CA SER A 209 -20.65 -14.73 18.50
C SER A 209 -21.42 -15.35 19.67
N GLY A 210 -22.24 -14.55 20.38
CA GLY A 210 -23.03 -15.02 21.52
C GLY A 210 -22.24 -15.20 22.83
N LEU A 211 -20.97 -14.79 22.85
CA LEU A 211 -20.06 -14.92 23.99
C LEU A 211 -20.05 -13.66 24.86
N LYS A 212 -19.78 -13.85 26.14
CA LYS A 212 -19.61 -12.75 27.12
C LYS A 212 -18.15 -12.52 27.40
N LEU A 213 -17.71 -11.26 27.20
CA LEU A 213 -16.36 -10.84 27.56
C LEU A 213 -16.15 -10.95 29.08
N GLY A 214 -15.06 -11.55 29.49
CA GLY A 214 -14.67 -11.74 30.86
C GLY A 214 -15.05 -13.12 31.43
N SER A 215 -16.25 -13.66 31.12
CA SER A 215 -16.65 -15.00 31.55
C SER A 215 -16.29 -16.09 30.53
N ASP A 216 -16.63 -15.88 29.27
CA ASP A 216 -16.48 -16.91 28.23
C ASP A 216 -15.18 -16.75 27.45
N ILE A 217 -14.75 -15.50 27.22
CA ILE A 217 -13.55 -15.16 26.46
C ILE A 217 -12.88 -13.88 27.00
N GLN A 218 -11.56 -13.83 26.91
CA GLN A 218 -10.77 -12.68 27.35
C GLN A 218 -10.21 -11.89 26.14
N ILE A 219 -10.00 -10.58 26.34
CA ILE A 219 -9.16 -9.77 25.46
C ILE A 219 -7.82 -9.53 26.17
N ILE A 220 -6.70 -9.82 25.49
CA ILE A 220 -5.37 -9.54 26.01
C ILE A 220 -4.65 -8.52 25.11
N PHE A 221 -3.82 -7.68 25.75
CA PHE A 221 -3.00 -6.71 25.06
C PHE A 221 -1.58 -7.27 24.86
N THR A 222 -1.12 -7.29 23.59
CA THR A 222 0.17 -7.91 23.23
C THR A 222 1.33 -6.91 23.09
N GLY A 223 1.06 -5.61 23.18
CA GLY A 223 1.99 -4.57 22.78
C GLY A 223 1.93 -4.28 21.27
N LEU A 224 2.41 -3.09 20.90
CA LEU A 224 2.51 -2.70 19.48
C LEU A 224 3.50 -3.60 18.75
N ARG A 225 3.19 -3.96 17.53
CA ARG A 225 4.06 -4.72 16.65
C ARG A 225 5.11 -3.79 16.01
N PRO A 226 6.24 -4.32 15.52
CA PRO A 226 7.21 -3.51 14.79
C PRO A 226 6.56 -2.73 13.64
N GLY A 227 6.84 -1.42 13.59
CA GLY A 227 6.32 -0.51 12.58
C GLY A 227 4.86 -0.08 12.76
N GLU A 228 4.17 -0.53 13.82
CA GLU A 228 2.74 -0.24 14.02
C GLU A 228 2.51 1.14 14.66
N LYS A 229 1.64 1.96 14.04
CA LYS A 229 1.14 3.23 14.61
C LYS A 229 -0.07 2.98 15.53
N ILE A 230 -0.22 3.80 16.58
CA ILE A 230 -1.47 3.86 17.37
C ILE A 230 -2.60 4.41 16.52
N LYS A 231 -2.33 5.48 15.77
CA LYS A 231 -3.29 6.11 14.84
C LYS A 231 -2.67 6.22 13.46
N GLU A 232 -3.42 5.84 12.43
CA GLU A 232 -3.01 6.05 11.04
C GLU A 232 -3.49 7.42 10.55
N GLU A 233 -2.72 8.00 9.64
CA GLU A 233 -2.99 9.28 9.00
C GLU A 233 -3.40 9.03 7.55
N LEU A 234 -4.54 9.58 7.13
CA LEU A 234 -4.96 9.52 5.72
C LEU A 234 -4.21 10.57 4.87
N LEU A 235 -3.81 11.65 5.53
CA LEU A 235 -3.17 12.82 4.96
C LEU A 235 -2.02 13.26 5.86
N ALA A 236 -0.93 13.72 5.27
CA ALA A 236 0.13 14.38 6.01
C ALA A 236 -0.35 15.74 6.57
N ASP A 237 -1.18 16.47 5.77
CA ASP A 237 -1.83 17.72 6.14
C ASP A 237 -3.16 17.84 5.37
N GLN A 238 -4.27 18.06 6.07
CA GLN A 238 -5.58 18.27 5.43
C GLN A 238 -5.61 19.53 4.54
N GLU A 239 -4.77 20.52 4.81
CA GLU A 239 -4.65 21.76 4.03
C GLU A 239 -4.06 21.52 2.63
N ASN A 240 -3.42 20.39 2.40
CA ASN A 240 -2.79 20.01 1.13
C ASN A 240 -3.66 19.15 0.22
N CYS A 241 -4.99 19.12 0.42
CA CYS A 241 -5.90 18.39 -0.44
C CYS A 241 -6.83 19.30 -1.23
N VAL A 242 -7.13 18.86 -2.45
CA VAL A 242 -8.12 19.50 -3.33
C VAL A 242 -9.32 18.56 -3.46
N PRO A 243 -10.55 19.04 -3.23
CA PRO A 243 -11.74 18.24 -3.47
C PRO A 243 -11.89 17.92 -4.95
N THR A 244 -12.56 16.80 -5.24
CA THR A 244 -12.98 16.43 -6.60
C THR A 244 -14.51 16.59 -6.74
N HIS A 245 -15.04 16.26 -7.92
CA HIS A 245 -16.51 16.18 -8.08
C HIS A 245 -17.13 15.01 -7.29
N HIS A 246 -16.33 14.02 -6.91
CA HIS A 246 -16.79 12.89 -6.10
C HIS A 246 -16.61 13.18 -4.61
N PRO A 247 -17.69 13.13 -3.77
CA PRO A 247 -17.64 13.59 -2.38
C PRO A 247 -16.69 12.78 -1.48
N LYS A 248 -16.34 11.55 -1.87
CA LYS A 248 -15.43 10.68 -1.12
C LYS A 248 -14.01 10.60 -1.68
N ILE A 249 -13.68 11.41 -2.70
CA ILE A 249 -12.37 11.38 -3.34
C ILE A 249 -11.75 12.78 -3.33
N MET A 250 -10.56 12.90 -2.76
CA MET A 250 -9.76 14.12 -2.76
C MET A 250 -8.43 13.87 -3.50
N ILE A 251 -7.77 14.94 -3.96
CA ILE A 251 -6.44 14.88 -4.57
C ILE A 251 -5.42 15.42 -3.57
N ALA A 252 -4.38 14.63 -3.25
CA ALA A 252 -3.26 15.10 -2.46
C ALA A 252 -2.36 16.02 -3.28
N LYS A 253 -1.99 17.16 -2.70
CA LYS A 253 -0.87 17.97 -3.19
C LYS A 253 0.41 17.42 -2.59
N ILE A 254 1.26 16.80 -3.38
CA ILE A 254 2.51 16.23 -2.91
C ILE A 254 3.69 16.85 -3.65
N ARG A 255 4.87 16.74 -3.02
CA ARG A 255 6.13 17.17 -3.63
C ARG A 255 6.43 16.32 -4.87
N GLU A 256 6.83 16.99 -5.93
CA GLU A 256 7.29 16.36 -7.17
C GLU A 256 8.77 16.01 -7.09
N TYR A 257 9.13 14.92 -7.78
CA TYR A 257 10.49 14.41 -7.85
C TYR A 257 10.90 14.22 -9.31
N SER A 258 12.21 14.40 -9.60
CA SER A 258 12.76 14.11 -10.91
C SER A 258 12.74 12.62 -11.17
N LEU A 259 12.31 12.21 -12.38
CA LEU A 259 12.33 10.80 -12.80
C LEU A 259 13.76 10.25 -12.80
N ASP A 260 14.72 11.03 -13.26
CA ASP A 260 16.13 10.60 -13.32
C ASP A 260 16.66 10.33 -11.91
N TRP A 261 16.36 11.23 -10.95
CA TRP A 261 16.77 11.07 -9.57
C TRP A 261 16.16 9.82 -8.94
N ILE A 262 14.82 9.64 -9.02
CA ILE A 262 14.15 8.49 -8.37
C ILE A 262 14.54 7.16 -9.03
N THR A 263 14.82 7.16 -10.34
CA THR A 263 15.29 5.97 -11.06
C THR A 263 16.65 5.52 -10.53
N ILE A 264 17.60 6.43 -10.31
CA ILE A 264 18.89 6.15 -9.70
C ILE A 264 18.70 5.61 -8.27
N GLN A 265 17.84 6.26 -7.46
CA GLN A 265 17.59 5.81 -6.09
C GLN A 265 17.02 4.38 -6.04
N ILE A 266 16.11 4.04 -6.95
CA ILE A 266 15.54 2.68 -7.03
C ILE A 266 16.59 1.67 -7.49
N HIS A 267 17.43 2.04 -8.44
CA HIS A 267 18.54 1.18 -8.88
C HIS A 267 19.47 0.83 -7.71
N ASP A 268 19.91 1.84 -6.95
CA ASP A 268 20.73 1.65 -5.75
C ASP A 268 20.05 0.75 -4.70
N LEU A 269 18.72 0.89 -4.51
CA LEU A 269 17.97 0.02 -3.60
C LEU A 269 17.95 -1.44 -4.05
N LEU A 270 17.80 -1.68 -5.36
CA LEU A 270 17.78 -3.03 -5.92
C LEU A 270 19.19 -3.67 -5.89
N GLU A 271 20.25 -2.89 -6.02
CA GLU A 271 21.61 -3.37 -5.80
C GLU A 271 21.85 -3.76 -4.33
N LEU A 272 21.41 -2.91 -3.38
CA LEU A 272 21.50 -3.22 -1.94
C LEU A 272 20.66 -4.45 -1.56
N TYR A 273 19.53 -4.66 -2.20
CA TYR A 273 18.75 -5.89 -2.05
C TYR A 273 19.59 -7.12 -2.47
N ALA A 274 20.24 -7.06 -3.63
CA ALA A 274 21.09 -8.15 -4.13
C ALA A 274 22.27 -8.47 -3.19
N MET A 275 22.75 -7.48 -2.43
CA MET A 275 23.80 -7.64 -1.41
C MET A 275 23.31 -8.19 -0.08
N ALA A 276 22.00 -8.40 0.09
CA ALA A 276 21.34 -8.87 1.31
C ALA A 276 21.70 -8.06 2.58
N ASN A 277 21.91 -6.74 2.44
CA ASN A 277 22.23 -5.85 3.56
C ASN A 277 21.03 -5.00 3.96
N ASN A 278 20.22 -5.54 4.88
CA ASN A 278 18.96 -4.92 5.30
C ASN A 278 19.15 -3.55 5.97
N GLU A 279 20.20 -3.37 6.76
CA GLU A 279 20.47 -2.10 7.46
C GLU A 279 20.78 -0.97 6.45
N LYS A 280 21.69 -1.21 5.52
CA LYS A 280 22.00 -0.25 4.45
C LYS A 280 20.81 0.00 3.56
N LEU A 281 20.01 -1.03 3.27
CA LEU A 281 18.80 -0.92 2.47
C LEU A 281 17.79 0.03 3.14
N VAL A 282 17.50 -0.16 4.44
CA VAL A 282 16.56 0.70 5.17
C VAL A 282 17.14 2.11 5.36
N ALA A 283 18.44 2.26 5.62
CA ALA A 283 19.09 3.57 5.64
C ALA A 283 18.93 4.32 4.30
N LYS A 284 19.07 3.61 3.17
CA LYS A 284 18.80 4.18 1.84
C LYS A 284 17.33 4.55 1.65
N MET A 285 16.38 3.71 2.12
CA MET A 285 14.95 4.05 2.09
C MET A 285 14.66 5.34 2.87
N LYS A 286 15.26 5.53 4.05
CA LYS A 286 15.14 6.77 4.86
C LYS A 286 15.74 7.99 4.16
N ALA A 287 16.84 7.82 3.43
CA ALA A 287 17.44 8.89 2.63
C ALA A 287 16.53 9.32 1.45
N ILE A 288 15.79 8.40 0.86
CA ILE A 288 14.83 8.67 -0.23
C ILE A 288 13.54 9.29 0.31
N VAL A 289 13.08 8.84 1.48
CA VAL A 289 11.84 9.24 2.15
C VAL A 289 12.19 9.87 3.50
N PRO A 290 12.55 11.16 3.55
CA PRO A 290 13.00 11.81 4.80
C PRO A 290 11.96 11.78 5.92
N GLU A 291 10.68 11.73 5.57
CA GLU A 291 9.55 11.59 6.51
C GLU A 291 9.42 10.17 7.11
N TYR A 292 10.23 9.20 6.67
CA TYR A 292 10.22 7.85 7.23
C TYR A 292 10.99 7.82 8.56
N ILE A 293 10.24 7.79 9.66
CA ILE A 293 10.75 7.63 11.04
C ILE A 293 10.25 6.29 11.55
N SER A 294 11.16 5.36 11.89
CA SER A 294 10.79 4.04 12.38
C SER A 294 10.08 4.12 13.74
N ASN A 295 9.13 3.23 13.97
CA ASN A 295 8.41 3.14 15.24
C ASN A 295 8.36 1.68 15.72
N ASN A 296 8.79 1.46 16.95
CA ASN A 296 8.84 0.12 17.56
C ASN A 296 9.57 -0.91 16.67
N SER A 297 10.67 -0.50 16.04
CA SER A 297 11.44 -1.26 15.06
C SER A 297 12.94 -1.26 15.39
N SER A 298 13.65 -2.32 15.00
CA SER A 298 15.11 -2.36 15.10
C SER A 298 15.82 -1.26 14.28
N TYR A 299 15.10 -0.64 13.35
CA TYR A 299 15.61 0.43 12.48
C TYR A 299 15.50 1.84 13.09
N GLU A 300 14.99 1.99 14.32
CA GLU A 300 15.02 3.27 15.05
C GLU A 300 16.46 3.79 15.27
N ILE A 301 17.42 2.89 15.38
CA ILE A 301 18.84 3.25 15.51
C ILE A 301 19.33 4.10 14.33
N LEU A 302 18.73 3.94 13.15
CA LEU A 302 19.10 4.72 11.97
C LEU A 302 18.57 6.15 12.03
N ASP A 303 17.49 6.41 12.77
CA ASP A 303 16.91 7.75 12.98
C ASP A 303 17.80 8.57 13.92
N ILE A 304 18.31 7.96 14.99
CA ILE A 304 19.22 8.62 15.96
C ILE A 304 20.51 9.08 15.28
N ASN A 305 21.08 8.24 14.42
CA ASN A 305 22.32 8.55 13.69
C ASN A 305 22.15 9.68 12.65
N SER A 306 20.94 9.95 12.19
CA SER A 306 20.65 11.06 11.27
C SER A 306 20.55 12.41 12.00
N LEU A 307 20.03 12.44 13.21
CA LEU A 307 19.91 13.63 14.06
C LEU A 307 21.27 14.14 14.53
N THR A 308 22.17 13.23 14.94
CA THR A 308 23.53 13.59 15.38
C THR A 308 24.46 14.09 14.25
N LYS A 309 24.13 13.80 12.98
CA LYS A 309 24.88 14.33 11.81
C LYS A 309 24.43 15.72 11.36
N GLN A 310 23.28 16.21 11.82
CA GLN A 310 22.80 17.56 11.52
C GLN A 310 23.27 18.60 12.56
N GLU A 311 23.80 18.15 13.70
CA GLU A 311 24.33 19.02 14.77
C GLU A 311 25.86 19.22 14.71
N ASN A 312 26.56 18.60 13.74
CA ASN A 312 27.98 18.77 13.46
C ASN A 312 28.20 19.31 12.02
#